data_391ee726eedcda65cf5a627380ec64b9
#
_entry.id   391ee726eedcda65cf5a627380ec64b9
#
_cell.length_a   1.000
_cell.length_b   1.000
_cell.length_c   1.000
_cell.angle_alpha   90.00
_cell.angle_beta   90.00
_cell.angle_gamma   90.00
#
_symmetry.space_group_name_H-M   'P 1'
#
loop_
_entity.id
_entity.type
_entity.pdbx_description
1 polymer ?
#
loop_
_entity_poly.entity_id
_entity_poly.type
_entity_poly.pdbx_seq_one_letter_code
_entity_poly.pdbx_strand_id
1 'polypeptide(L)'
;MQQQKYHSEEAMPTMASPQNDNFQNFQRKANHDKKGQRVLSDSDRQFNMDKTTYDNVSTTVLVNGKPVKIHGLCTGTVAVKTNFRTKKGYGELARLNMLLGRRFTAYLPIWVWVIEHPDGLTVIDTGEITAIKDLDHYLSKENAFNRFLFKKVTRFDIGQQDELDRQFEKINLKPDDVKLVALTHLHLDHTDGLQFFPKCEIIVGDLEYRNPATNMPSTYPGWFNPNRVEYRDNQIDVFDKAYLINKSLFYVPTPGHTHGHSSIVFKTDEFDIFFAGDTSYNQEQVLTGELAGVNVDYQKSKETYTSLLAYATKYKTIYLPSHDENAAIRLKDRIFLSENN
;
A
#
# COMPACT_ATOMS: atom_id res chain seq x y z
N MET A 1 62.04 31.60 -17.82
CA MET A 1 61.94 33.08 -17.94
C MET A 1 60.47 33.49 -17.93
N GLN A 2 60.16 34.27 -16.95
CA GLN A 2 59.06 35.19 -16.71
C GLN A 2 57.66 34.65 -16.44
N GLN A 3 57.35 34.83 -15.17
CA GLN A 3 56.05 34.98 -14.54
C GLN A 3 55.31 36.20 -15.11
N GLN A 4 53.98 36.13 -15.13
CA GLN A 4 53.15 37.25 -14.69
C GLN A 4 51.81 36.79 -14.15
N LYS A 5 51.58 37.15 -12.88
CA LYS A 5 50.30 37.16 -12.16
C LYS A 5 49.43 38.27 -12.70
N TYR A 6 48.11 38.09 -12.72
CA TYR A 6 47.17 39.16 -12.29
C TYR A 6 45.89 38.55 -11.73
N HIS A 7 45.56 39.06 -10.54
CA HIS A 7 44.28 38.88 -9.83
C HIS A 7 43.17 39.70 -10.48
N SER A 8 41.95 39.22 -10.42
CA SER A 8 40.77 40.01 -10.02
C SER A 8 39.62 39.08 -9.62
N GLU A 9 39.26 39.15 -8.36
CA GLU A 9 38.02 38.64 -7.79
C GLU A 9 36.85 39.49 -8.31
N GLU A 10 35.85 38.86 -8.91
CA GLU A 10 34.52 39.42 -9.00
C GLU A 10 33.54 38.52 -8.30
N ALA A 11 32.95 39.05 -7.24
CA ALA A 11 31.91 38.40 -6.43
C ALA A 11 30.61 38.28 -7.21
N MET A 12 30.08 37.06 -7.34
CA MET A 12 28.72 36.84 -7.80
C MET A 12 27.72 37.07 -6.64
N PRO A 13 26.55 37.66 -6.92
CA PRO A 13 25.54 37.90 -5.90
C PRO A 13 24.83 36.58 -5.54
N THR A 14 24.72 36.34 -4.27
CA THR A 14 23.93 35.26 -3.66
C THR A 14 22.45 35.46 -3.96
N MET A 15 21.87 34.57 -4.77
CA MET A 15 20.41 34.45 -4.87
C MET A 15 19.85 33.80 -3.59
N ALA A 16 19.05 34.56 -2.88
CA ALA A 16 18.26 34.06 -1.75
C ALA A 16 17.18 33.09 -2.26
N SER A 17 17.18 31.91 -1.70
CA SER A 17 16.11 30.92 -1.88
C SER A 17 14.82 31.41 -1.21
N PRO A 18 13.63 31.20 -1.79
CA PRO A 18 12.37 31.49 -1.09
C PRO A 18 12.20 30.50 0.05
N GLN A 19 12.29 31.03 1.26
CA GLN A 19 12.04 30.31 2.49
C GLN A 19 10.55 30.00 2.65
N ASN A 20 10.34 28.81 2.95
CA ASN A 20 9.22 28.02 3.43
C ASN A 20 8.42 28.69 4.58
N ASP A 21 7.57 29.68 4.27
CA ASP A 21 6.72 30.34 5.27
C ASP A 21 5.49 29.53 5.68
N ASN A 22 5.18 28.44 4.98
CA ASN A 22 4.02 27.60 5.30
C ASN A 22 4.27 26.57 6.41
N PHE A 23 5.53 26.24 6.72
CA PHE A 23 5.84 25.26 7.78
C PHE A 23 5.86 25.87 9.18
N GLN A 24 6.14 27.16 9.29
CA GLN A 24 6.18 27.85 10.61
C GLN A 24 4.81 28.30 11.12
N ASN A 25 3.81 28.45 10.23
CA ASN A 25 2.46 28.81 10.66
C ASN A 25 1.66 27.64 11.27
N PHE A 26 2.08 26.41 11.03
CA PHE A 26 1.46 25.23 11.66
C PHE A 26 1.92 25.00 13.11
N GLN A 27 3.12 25.43 13.46
CA GLN A 27 3.64 25.29 14.82
C GLN A 27 3.23 26.43 15.78
N ARG A 28 2.74 27.56 15.30
CA ARG A 28 2.35 28.70 16.15
C ARG A 28 0.92 28.68 16.70
N LYS A 29 0.07 27.75 16.27
CA LYS A 29 -1.31 27.59 16.80
C LYS A 29 -1.45 26.62 17.96
N ALA A 30 -0.38 25.99 18.41
CA ALA A 30 -0.43 24.98 19.47
C ALA A 30 -0.09 25.49 20.89
N ASN A 31 0.18 26.77 21.08
CA ASN A 31 0.52 27.34 22.40
C ASN A 31 -0.30 28.60 22.65
N HIS A 32 -1.54 28.44 23.16
CA HIS A 32 -2.19 29.35 24.08
C HIS A 32 -3.59 28.82 24.39
N ASP A 33 -3.71 28.13 25.54
CA ASP A 33 -4.79 28.36 26.48
C ASP A 33 -4.44 27.68 27.83
N LYS A 34 -3.95 28.51 28.75
CA LYS A 34 -3.92 28.17 30.16
C LYS A 34 -5.03 28.98 30.83
N LYS A 35 -6.24 28.37 30.93
CA LYS A 35 -7.22 28.65 31.99
C LYS A 35 -8.40 27.68 31.88
N GLY A 36 -8.46 26.75 32.84
CA GLY A 36 -9.74 26.26 33.34
C GLY A 36 -10.57 25.35 32.40
N GLN A 37 -10.07 24.19 32.00
CA GLN A 37 -10.95 23.14 31.49
C GLN A 37 -10.77 21.84 32.27
N ARG A 38 -11.91 21.28 32.66
CA ARG A 38 -12.16 19.99 33.30
C ARG A 38 -11.26 18.91 32.67
N VAL A 39 -10.56 18.17 33.52
CA VAL A 39 -9.87 16.93 33.11
C VAL A 39 -10.95 15.95 32.64
N LEU A 40 -11.13 15.85 31.34
CA LEU A 40 -11.96 14.81 30.72
C LEU A 40 -11.24 13.46 30.89
N SER A 41 -11.99 12.45 31.29
CA SER A 41 -11.51 11.07 31.44
C SER A 41 -11.00 10.56 30.10
N ASP A 42 -10.07 9.58 30.10
CA ASP A 42 -9.49 8.99 28.91
C ASP A 42 -10.54 8.35 27.95
N SER A 43 -11.78 8.14 28.41
CA SER A 43 -12.93 7.70 27.61
C SER A 43 -13.57 8.84 26.78
N ASP A 44 -13.34 10.10 27.13
CA ASP A 44 -13.96 11.26 26.44
C ASP A 44 -13.02 11.90 25.41
N ARG A 45 -11.82 11.41 25.26
CA ARG A 45 -10.93 11.71 24.11
C ARG A 45 -11.25 10.80 22.93
N GLN A 46 -12.51 10.78 22.55
CA GLN A 46 -12.87 10.34 21.23
C GLN A 46 -12.25 11.37 20.27
N PHE A 47 -11.08 11.02 19.74
CA PHE A 47 -10.50 11.77 18.64
C PHE A 47 -11.57 11.84 17.56
N ASN A 48 -12.10 13.01 17.32
CA ASN A 48 -12.81 13.34 16.11
C ASN A 48 -11.74 13.30 15.01
N MET A 49 -11.39 12.08 14.57
CA MET A 49 -10.60 11.89 13.36
C MET A 49 -11.58 12.22 12.25
N ASP A 50 -11.39 13.35 11.60
CA ASP A 50 -12.18 13.72 10.44
C ASP A 50 -12.21 12.52 9.49
N LYS A 51 -13.43 12.10 9.13
CA LYS A 51 -13.63 10.95 8.24
C LYS A 51 -13.00 11.29 6.90
N THR A 52 -11.85 10.71 6.61
CA THR A 52 -11.18 10.88 5.33
C THR A 52 -11.85 9.93 4.34
N THR A 53 -12.43 10.47 3.28
CA THR A 53 -12.98 9.69 2.17
C THR A 53 -12.02 9.76 1.00
N TYR A 54 -11.85 8.64 0.32
CA TYR A 54 -11.03 8.54 -0.87
C TYR A 54 -11.91 8.16 -2.06
N ASP A 55 -11.88 8.98 -3.10
CA ASP A 55 -12.66 8.74 -4.30
C ASP A 55 -12.03 7.66 -5.16
N ASN A 56 -12.86 6.83 -5.78
CA ASN A 56 -12.42 5.91 -6.80
C ASN A 56 -11.78 6.65 -7.97
N VAL A 57 -10.82 6.01 -8.59
CA VAL A 57 -10.15 6.52 -9.79
C VAL A 57 -10.31 5.56 -10.95
N SER A 58 -10.43 6.09 -12.15
CA SER A 58 -10.40 5.30 -13.39
C SER A 58 -9.50 6.01 -14.40
N THR A 59 -8.66 5.25 -15.08
CA THR A 59 -7.81 5.75 -16.16
C THR A 59 -7.74 4.73 -17.29
N THR A 60 -7.32 5.18 -18.47
CA THR A 60 -7.10 4.31 -19.63
C THR A 60 -5.66 4.40 -20.06
N VAL A 61 -5.04 3.25 -20.29
CA VAL A 61 -3.69 3.09 -20.83
C VAL A 61 -3.75 2.30 -22.13
N LEU A 62 -2.66 2.30 -22.90
CA LEU A 62 -2.54 1.47 -24.08
C LEU A 62 -1.66 0.25 -23.79
N VAL A 63 -2.09 -0.90 -24.26
CA VAL A 63 -1.34 -2.16 -24.21
C VAL A 63 -1.38 -2.80 -25.60
N ASN A 64 -0.25 -2.87 -26.26
CA ASN A 64 -0.15 -3.28 -27.67
C ASN A 64 -1.12 -2.49 -28.58
N GLY A 65 -1.19 -1.17 -28.39
CA GLY A 65 -2.06 -0.24 -29.11
C GLY A 65 -3.56 -0.33 -28.80
N LYS A 66 -3.96 -1.17 -27.82
CA LYS A 66 -5.37 -1.32 -27.43
C LYS A 66 -5.64 -0.63 -26.08
N PRO A 67 -6.78 0.06 -25.93
CA PRO A 67 -7.13 0.69 -24.67
C PRO A 67 -7.48 -0.37 -23.61
N VAL A 68 -6.91 -0.19 -22.42
CA VAL A 68 -7.18 -0.98 -21.23
C VAL A 68 -7.53 -0.02 -20.09
N LYS A 69 -8.65 -0.22 -19.45
CA LYS A 69 -9.03 0.59 -18.29
C LYS A 69 -8.49 -0.01 -17.00
N ILE A 70 -8.12 0.88 -16.11
CA ILE A 70 -7.63 0.55 -14.77
C ILE A 70 -8.47 1.35 -13.78
N HIS A 71 -8.92 0.68 -12.72
CA HIS A 71 -9.70 1.30 -11.66
C HIS A 71 -8.97 1.09 -10.32
N GLY A 72 -8.92 2.14 -9.53
CA GLY A 72 -8.59 2.08 -8.10
C GLY A 72 -9.89 2.25 -7.31
N LEU A 73 -10.26 1.24 -6.57
CA LEU A 73 -11.47 1.19 -5.77
C LEU A 73 -11.09 1.25 -4.30
N CYS A 74 -11.61 2.24 -3.57
CA CYS A 74 -11.39 2.34 -2.14
C CYS A 74 -12.44 1.50 -1.41
N THR A 75 -12.02 0.42 -0.76
CA THR A 75 -12.90 -0.50 -0.01
C THR A 75 -12.99 -0.14 1.48
N GLY A 76 -12.83 1.13 1.78
CA GLY A 76 -12.87 1.70 3.12
C GLY A 76 -11.50 2.14 3.59
N THR A 77 -11.38 2.33 4.90
CA THR A 77 -10.16 2.90 5.47
C THR A 77 -9.73 2.20 6.74
N VAL A 78 -8.41 2.21 7.00
CA VAL A 78 -7.79 1.65 8.19
C VAL A 78 -6.86 2.66 8.85
N ALA A 79 -6.96 2.82 10.18
CA ALA A 79 -5.95 3.51 10.97
C ALA A 79 -5.13 2.48 11.73
N VAL A 80 -3.82 2.55 11.58
CA VAL A 80 -2.87 1.68 12.27
C VAL A 80 -2.07 2.47 13.28
N LYS A 81 -1.42 1.81 14.24
CA LYS A 81 -0.50 2.52 15.13
C LYS A 81 0.64 3.17 14.33
N THR A 82 1.02 4.40 14.69
CA THR A 82 2.08 5.14 13.99
C THR A 82 3.39 4.35 13.90
N ASN A 83 3.68 3.51 14.91
CA ASN A 83 4.88 2.67 14.91
C ASN A 83 4.74 1.41 14.03
N PHE A 84 3.53 1.10 13.52
CA PHE A 84 3.31 0.13 12.44
C PHE A 84 3.68 0.73 11.10
N ARG A 85 3.20 1.97 10.84
CA ARG A 85 3.50 2.68 9.59
C ARG A 85 5.00 2.97 9.46
N THR A 86 5.65 3.39 10.56
CA THR A 86 7.06 3.79 10.56
C THR A 86 7.84 3.04 11.63
N LYS A 87 8.90 2.33 11.21
CA LYS A 87 9.80 1.61 12.10
C LYS A 87 10.55 2.55 13.02
N LYS A 88 10.45 2.33 14.34
CA LYS A 88 11.19 3.09 15.35
C LYS A 88 12.11 2.19 16.17
N GLY A 89 13.41 2.46 16.10
CA GLY A 89 14.45 1.70 16.80
C GLY A 89 15.09 0.59 15.94
N TYR A 90 15.92 -0.22 16.56
CA TYR A 90 16.71 -1.27 15.94
C TYR A 90 16.41 -2.63 16.57
N GLY A 91 16.55 -3.69 15.79
CA GLY A 91 16.41 -5.08 16.25
C GLY A 91 15.08 -5.33 16.97
N GLU A 92 15.09 -6.08 18.06
CA GLU A 92 13.90 -6.44 18.86
C GLU A 92 13.24 -5.24 19.53
N LEU A 93 13.99 -4.16 19.80
CA LEU A 93 13.42 -2.92 20.33
C LEU A 93 12.43 -2.27 19.35
N ALA A 94 12.64 -2.41 18.04
CA ALA A 94 11.70 -1.92 17.04
C ALA A 94 10.36 -2.65 17.12
N ARG A 95 10.38 -3.98 17.32
CA ARG A 95 9.17 -4.80 17.49
C ARG A 95 8.41 -4.45 18.77
N LEU A 96 9.14 -4.24 19.87
CA LEU A 96 8.54 -3.81 21.12
C LEU A 96 7.90 -2.41 20.99
N ASN A 97 8.60 -1.47 20.37
CA ASN A 97 8.08 -0.13 20.12
C ASN A 97 6.83 -0.13 19.23
N MET A 98 6.74 -1.04 18.27
CA MET A 98 5.56 -1.21 17.43
C MET A 98 4.30 -1.46 18.30
N LEU A 99 4.40 -2.34 19.29
CA LEU A 99 3.27 -2.69 20.17
C LEU A 99 2.97 -1.63 21.24
N LEU A 100 3.99 -0.92 21.72
CA LEU A 100 3.87 0.08 22.79
C LEU A 100 3.37 1.44 22.31
N GLY A 101 3.39 1.72 21.00
CA GLY A 101 2.87 2.95 20.43
C GLY A 101 1.42 3.22 20.86
N ARG A 102 1.11 4.48 21.27
CA ARG A 102 -0.25 4.87 21.70
C ARG A 102 -1.03 5.60 20.62
N ARG A 103 -0.36 6.21 19.64
CA ARG A 103 -0.98 7.03 18.60
C ARG A 103 -1.34 6.18 17.38
N PHE A 104 -2.46 6.49 16.76
CA PHE A 104 -2.86 5.96 15.47
C PHE A 104 -2.50 6.96 14.36
N THR A 105 -2.39 6.47 13.14
CA THR A 105 -2.33 7.31 11.93
C THR A 105 -3.69 7.98 11.69
N ALA A 106 -3.77 8.90 10.75
CA ALA A 106 -5.04 9.18 10.09
C ALA A 106 -5.58 7.88 9.45
N TYR A 107 -6.84 7.87 9.06
CA TYR A 107 -7.39 6.75 8.30
C TYR A 107 -6.78 6.72 6.91
N LEU A 108 -6.13 5.61 6.57
CA LEU A 108 -5.48 5.33 5.29
C LEU A 108 -6.45 4.56 4.40
N PRO A 109 -6.41 4.73 3.08
CA PRO A 109 -7.26 3.98 2.17
C PRO A 109 -6.91 2.49 2.17
N ILE A 110 -7.86 1.66 1.75
CA ILE A 110 -7.66 0.26 1.38
C ILE A 110 -7.96 0.16 -0.11
N TRP A 111 -6.91 0.23 -0.94
CA TRP A 111 -7.05 0.19 -2.38
C TRP A 111 -7.12 -1.23 -2.92
N VAL A 112 -8.12 -1.48 -3.75
CA VAL A 112 -8.24 -2.63 -4.64
C VAL A 112 -8.09 -2.13 -6.07
N TRP A 113 -7.29 -2.83 -6.88
CA TRP A 113 -7.08 -2.44 -8.26
C TRP A 113 -7.76 -3.41 -9.22
N VAL A 114 -8.42 -2.87 -10.23
CA VAL A 114 -9.13 -3.66 -11.25
C VAL A 114 -8.60 -3.27 -12.64
N ILE A 115 -8.27 -4.27 -13.45
CA ILE A 115 -7.75 -4.10 -14.81
C ILE A 115 -8.73 -4.76 -15.77
N GLU A 116 -9.35 -3.96 -16.67
CA GLU A 116 -10.16 -4.45 -17.78
C GLU A 116 -9.25 -4.92 -18.93
N HIS A 117 -8.49 -6.01 -18.68
CA HIS A 117 -7.58 -6.54 -19.69
C HIS A 117 -8.35 -7.31 -20.77
N PRO A 118 -7.89 -7.30 -22.06
CA PRO A 118 -8.52 -8.08 -23.13
C PRO A 118 -8.65 -9.58 -22.86
N ASP A 119 -7.76 -10.15 -22.03
CA ASP A 119 -7.79 -11.55 -21.61
C ASP A 119 -8.81 -11.82 -20.50
N GLY A 120 -9.41 -10.78 -19.92
CA GLY A 120 -10.43 -10.82 -18.88
C GLY A 120 -10.13 -9.89 -17.70
N LEU A 121 -11.16 -9.61 -16.91
CA LEU A 121 -11.04 -8.79 -15.72
C LEU A 121 -10.05 -9.43 -14.72
N THR A 122 -9.07 -8.65 -14.29
CA THR A 122 -8.12 -9.01 -13.24
C THR A 122 -8.29 -8.08 -12.06
N VAL A 123 -8.39 -8.63 -10.86
CA VAL A 123 -8.47 -7.89 -9.59
C VAL A 123 -7.20 -8.15 -8.80
N ILE A 124 -6.64 -7.12 -8.22
CA ILE A 124 -5.46 -7.19 -7.34
C ILE A 124 -5.92 -6.84 -5.94
N ASP A 125 -5.83 -7.82 -5.05
CA ASP A 125 -6.40 -7.88 -3.71
C ASP A 125 -7.93 -7.76 -3.71
N THR A 126 -8.57 -7.93 -2.56
CA THR A 126 -10.04 -7.95 -2.49
C THR A 126 -10.63 -6.99 -1.46
N GLY A 127 -9.77 -6.27 -0.73
CA GLY A 127 -10.21 -5.27 0.22
C GLY A 127 -10.84 -5.83 1.48
N GLU A 128 -11.52 -4.97 2.20
CA GLU A 128 -12.13 -5.23 3.50
C GLU A 128 -13.67 -5.25 3.40
N ILE A 129 -14.33 -5.86 4.37
CA ILE A 129 -15.80 -5.94 4.45
C ILE A 129 -16.34 -5.39 5.76
N THR A 130 -17.63 -5.08 5.81
CA THR A 130 -18.29 -4.53 7.00
C THR A 130 -18.31 -5.45 8.21
N ALA A 131 -18.10 -6.76 8.04
CA ALA A 131 -18.00 -7.70 9.14
C ALA A 131 -16.88 -7.37 10.14
N ILE A 132 -15.83 -6.70 9.69
CA ILE A 132 -14.70 -6.24 10.53
C ILE A 132 -15.13 -5.28 11.65
N LYS A 133 -16.29 -4.62 11.54
CA LYS A 133 -16.81 -3.72 12.59
C LYS A 133 -17.10 -4.44 13.90
N ASP A 134 -17.51 -5.68 13.84
CA ASP A 134 -17.67 -6.54 15.01
C ASP A 134 -16.53 -7.58 15.08
N LEU A 135 -15.34 -7.10 15.39
CA LEU A 135 -14.14 -7.94 15.47
C LEU A 135 -14.27 -9.11 16.45
N ASP A 136 -15.07 -8.98 17.51
CA ASP A 136 -15.26 -10.06 18.48
C ASP A 136 -16.05 -11.23 17.87
N HIS A 137 -17.07 -10.91 17.10
CA HIS A 137 -17.84 -11.91 16.38
C HIS A 137 -17.06 -12.44 15.17
N TYR A 138 -16.53 -11.54 14.35
CA TYR A 138 -15.86 -11.88 13.09
C TYR A 138 -14.64 -12.77 13.32
N LEU A 139 -13.80 -12.44 14.26
CA LEU A 139 -12.62 -13.22 14.63
C LEU A 139 -12.86 -14.20 15.79
N SER A 140 -14.11 -14.58 16.03
CA SER A 140 -14.47 -15.46 17.19
C SER A 140 -13.78 -16.83 17.17
N LYS A 141 -13.45 -17.34 15.98
CA LYS A 141 -12.75 -18.61 15.79
C LYS A 141 -11.22 -18.46 15.86
N GLU A 142 -10.70 -17.23 15.85
CA GLU A 142 -9.28 -16.98 15.97
C GLU A 142 -8.80 -17.08 17.42
N ASN A 143 -7.49 -17.29 17.59
CA ASN A 143 -6.84 -17.27 18.88
C ASN A 143 -7.10 -15.93 19.61
N ALA A 144 -7.50 -16.01 20.88
CA ALA A 144 -7.86 -14.83 21.67
C ALA A 144 -6.73 -13.80 21.79
N PHE A 145 -5.47 -14.24 21.79
CA PHE A 145 -4.31 -13.35 21.84
C PHE A 145 -4.14 -12.60 20.52
N ASN A 146 -4.25 -13.28 19.39
CA ASN A 146 -4.17 -12.67 18.05
C ASN A 146 -5.29 -11.64 17.88
N ARG A 147 -6.53 -12.01 18.25
CA ARG A 147 -7.69 -11.12 18.22
C ARG A 147 -7.47 -9.87 19.08
N PHE A 148 -7.00 -10.03 20.32
CA PHE A 148 -6.67 -8.92 21.22
C PHE A 148 -5.60 -8.01 20.61
N LEU A 149 -4.54 -8.60 20.06
CA LEU A 149 -3.43 -7.85 19.46
C LEU A 149 -3.91 -7.05 18.26
N PHE A 150 -4.67 -7.67 17.36
CA PHE A 150 -5.22 -7.03 16.18
C PHE A 150 -6.10 -5.84 16.55
N LYS A 151 -7.04 -6.02 17.50
CA LYS A 151 -7.85 -4.93 18.06
C LYS A 151 -7.04 -3.79 18.66
N LYS A 152 -5.89 -4.10 19.25
CA LYS A 152 -5.03 -3.10 19.88
C LYS A 152 -4.31 -2.23 18.84
N VAL A 153 -4.07 -2.73 17.63
CA VAL A 153 -3.17 -2.09 16.66
C VAL A 153 -3.87 -1.52 15.44
N THR A 154 -5.12 -1.89 15.17
CA THR A 154 -5.91 -1.45 14.01
C THR A 154 -7.23 -0.80 14.41
N ARG A 155 -7.77 0.05 13.53
CA ARG A 155 -9.12 0.61 13.56
C ARG A 155 -9.61 0.71 12.13
N PHE A 156 -10.79 0.17 11.84
CA PHE A 156 -11.40 0.19 10.51
C PHE A 156 -12.61 1.12 10.47
N ASP A 157 -12.79 1.82 9.37
CA ASP A 157 -14.02 2.53 9.01
C ASP A 157 -14.46 2.06 7.61
N ILE A 158 -15.36 1.09 7.58
CA ILE A 158 -15.86 0.43 6.38
C ILE A 158 -17.38 0.58 6.35
N GLY A 159 -17.93 1.21 5.34
CA GLY A 159 -19.36 1.27 5.08
C GLY A 159 -19.82 0.11 4.18
N GLN A 160 -21.12 -0.19 4.16
CA GLN A 160 -21.65 -1.16 3.19
C GLN A 160 -21.36 -0.75 1.73
N GLN A 161 -21.40 0.56 1.47
CA GLN A 161 -21.11 1.13 0.15
C GLN A 161 -19.62 1.02 -0.23
N ASP A 162 -18.75 0.64 0.71
CA ASP A 162 -17.31 0.51 0.50
C ASP A 162 -16.94 -0.94 0.16
N GLU A 163 -17.83 -1.91 0.40
CA GLU A 163 -17.59 -3.30 0.02
C GLU A 163 -17.40 -3.45 -1.49
N LEU A 164 -16.57 -4.39 -1.89
CA LEU A 164 -16.05 -4.47 -3.25
C LEU A 164 -17.15 -4.69 -4.30
N ASP A 165 -18.21 -5.46 -3.99
CA ASP A 165 -19.36 -5.63 -4.88
C ASP A 165 -20.06 -4.30 -5.17
N ARG A 166 -20.22 -3.42 -4.16
CA ARG A 166 -20.79 -2.09 -4.31
C ARG A 166 -19.85 -1.15 -5.06
N GLN A 167 -18.54 -1.31 -4.88
CA GLN A 167 -17.56 -0.55 -5.64
C GLN A 167 -17.60 -0.94 -7.13
N PHE A 168 -17.77 -2.21 -7.44
CA PHE A 168 -17.94 -2.72 -8.81
C PHE A 168 -19.18 -2.13 -9.48
N GLU A 169 -20.31 -2.02 -8.76
CA GLU A 169 -21.53 -1.39 -9.28
C GLU A 169 -21.28 0.07 -9.74
N LYS A 170 -20.44 0.83 -9.01
CA LYS A 170 -20.10 2.23 -9.34
C LYS A 170 -19.34 2.38 -10.66
N ILE A 171 -18.66 1.34 -11.10
CA ILE A 171 -17.91 1.33 -12.36
C ILE A 171 -18.58 0.47 -13.45
N ASN A 172 -19.84 0.05 -13.22
CA ASN A 172 -20.64 -0.79 -14.13
C ASN A 172 -20.00 -2.15 -14.44
N LEU A 173 -19.27 -2.74 -13.49
CA LEU A 173 -18.72 -4.08 -13.54
C LEU A 173 -19.42 -4.98 -12.51
N LYS A 174 -19.20 -6.28 -12.62
CA LYS A 174 -19.72 -7.28 -11.66
C LYS A 174 -18.61 -8.19 -11.22
N PRO A 175 -18.60 -8.64 -9.93
CA PRO A 175 -17.63 -9.64 -9.46
C PRO A 175 -17.67 -10.94 -10.27
N ASP A 176 -18.84 -11.35 -10.76
CA ASP A 176 -19.00 -12.54 -11.62
C ASP A 176 -18.26 -12.45 -12.98
N ASP A 177 -17.91 -11.26 -13.44
CA ASP A 177 -17.16 -11.03 -14.68
C ASP A 177 -15.63 -11.19 -14.47
N VAL A 178 -15.18 -11.27 -13.22
CA VAL A 178 -13.76 -11.40 -12.86
C VAL A 178 -13.26 -12.80 -13.21
N LYS A 179 -12.15 -12.84 -13.93
CA LYS A 179 -11.49 -14.09 -14.29
C LYS A 179 -10.36 -14.45 -13.35
N LEU A 180 -9.66 -13.44 -12.83
CA LEU A 180 -8.49 -13.64 -11.99
C LEU A 180 -8.50 -12.65 -10.81
N VAL A 181 -8.26 -13.17 -9.62
CA VAL A 181 -7.84 -12.41 -8.44
C VAL A 181 -6.38 -12.73 -8.15
N ALA A 182 -5.52 -11.72 -8.11
CA ALA A 182 -4.12 -11.84 -7.72
C ALA A 182 -3.94 -11.24 -6.32
N LEU A 183 -3.70 -12.08 -5.32
CA LEU A 183 -3.48 -11.64 -3.95
C LEU A 183 -2.02 -11.29 -3.74
N THR A 184 -1.74 -10.07 -3.26
CA THR A 184 -0.37 -9.65 -2.94
C THR A 184 0.16 -10.40 -1.72
N HIS A 185 -0.68 -10.59 -0.72
CA HIS A 185 -0.42 -11.36 0.50
C HIS A 185 -1.75 -11.72 1.20
N LEU A 186 -1.67 -12.35 2.39
CA LEU A 186 -2.84 -12.95 3.04
C LEU A 186 -3.31 -12.23 4.32
N HIS A 187 -3.14 -10.90 4.42
CA HIS A 187 -3.79 -10.12 5.48
C HIS A 187 -5.28 -9.88 5.18
N LEU A 188 -6.05 -9.54 6.23
CA LEU A 188 -7.51 -9.39 6.16
C LEU A 188 -7.97 -8.42 5.08
N ASP A 189 -7.44 -7.23 5.09
CA ASP A 189 -7.80 -6.13 4.18
C ASP A 189 -7.36 -6.35 2.72
N HIS A 190 -6.76 -7.52 2.42
CA HIS A 190 -6.47 -8.00 1.08
C HIS A 190 -7.28 -9.23 0.70
N THR A 191 -7.89 -9.93 1.70
CA THR A 191 -8.55 -11.22 1.48
C THR A 191 -10.03 -11.25 1.86
N ASP A 192 -10.54 -10.30 2.63
CA ASP A 192 -11.89 -10.38 3.18
C ASP A 192 -12.99 -10.27 2.11
N GLY A 193 -12.72 -9.56 0.99
CA GLY A 193 -13.62 -9.55 -0.16
C GLY A 193 -13.61 -10.80 -1.03
N LEU A 194 -12.81 -11.84 -0.71
CA LEU A 194 -12.78 -13.09 -1.46
C LEU A 194 -14.17 -13.72 -1.65
N GLN A 195 -15.07 -13.52 -0.68
CA GLN A 195 -16.44 -14.05 -0.75
C GLN A 195 -17.20 -13.63 -2.01
N PHE A 196 -16.82 -12.53 -2.66
CA PHE A 196 -17.44 -12.06 -3.88
C PHE A 196 -16.96 -12.79 -5.14
N PHE A 197 -15.93 -13.65 -5.04
CA PHE A 197 -15.25 -14.28 -6.17
C PHE A 197 -15.24 -15.83 -6.15
N PRO A 198 -16.39 -16.50 -5.92
CA PRO A 198 -16.41 -17.95 -5.75
C PRO A 198 -16.11 -18.76 -7.04
N LYS A 199 -16.07 -18.10 -8.20
CA LYS A 199 -15.97 -18.76 -9.51
C LYS A 199 -14.72 -18.38 -10.32
N CYS A 200 -13.95 -17.42 -9.86
CA CYS A 200 -12.74 -16.98 -10.59
C CYS A 200 -11.50 -17.76 -10.17
N GLU A 201 -10.48 -17.68 -10.99
CA GLU A 201 -9.15 -18.13 -10.59
C GLU A 201 -8.58 -17.17 -9.52
N ILE A 202 -7.97 -17.73 -8.48
CA ILE A 202 -7.27 -16.96 -7.45
C ILE A 202 -5.83 -17.44 -7.41
N ILE A 203 -4.89 -16.51 -7.50
CA ILE A 203 -3.46 -16.81 -7.37
C ILE A 203 -2.86 -16.14 -6.13
N VAL A 204 -1.89 -16.81 -5.53
CA VAL A 204 -1.05 -16.30 -4.44
C VAL A 204 0.33 -16.94 -4.53
N GLY A 205 1.37 -16.24 -4.09
CA GLY A 205 2.73 -16.80 -4.01
C GLY A 205 2.77 -18.06 -3.15
N ASP A 206 3.44 -19.13 -3.60
CA ASP A 206 3.51 -20.39 -2.87
C ASP A 206 4.14 -20.21 -1.48
N LEU A 207 5.15 -19.35 -1.35
CA LEU A 207 5.75 -19.04 -0.05
C LEU A 207 4.78 -18.32 0.88
N GLU A 208 3.99 -17.38 0.37
CA GLU A 208 2.96 -16.68 1.14
C GLU A 208 1.90 -17.65 1.66
N TYR A 209 1.44 -18.56 0.80
CA TYR A 209 0.43 -19.54 1.20
C TYR A 209 0.95 -20.51 2.26
N ARG A 210 2.21 -20.96 2.16
CA ARG A 210 2.81 -21.92 3.10
C ARG A 210 3.29 -21.29 4.41
N ASN A 211 3.68 -20.04 4.39
CA ASN A 211 4.24 -19.33 5.55
C ASN A 211 3.70 -17.90 5.64
N PRO A 212 2.39 -17.74 5.75
CA PRO A 212 1.78 -16.42 5.88
C PRO A 212 2.10 -15.83 7.25
N ALA A 213 2.38 -14.54 7.29
CA ALA A 213 2.58 -13.82 8.54
C ALA A 213 1.28 -13.16 8.99
N THR A 214 0.81 -13.51 10.19
CA THR A 214 -0.38 -12.88 10.82
C THR A 214 -1.69 -12.97 10.01
N ASN A 215 -1.82 -13.98 9.16
CA ASN A 215 -3.07 -14.27 8.48
C ASN A 215 -4.16 -14.77 9.46
N MET A 216 -5.40 -14.70 9.04
CA MET A 216 -6.57 -15.14 9.81
C MET A 216 -7.41 -16.15 9.01
N PRO A 217 -6.98 -17.41 8.92
CA PRO A 217 -7.60 -18.38 8.01
C PRO A 217 -9.06 -18.72 8.34
N SER A 218 -9.54 -18.39 9.53
CA SER A 218 -10.95 -18.60 9.88
C SER A 218 -11.90 -17.64 9.16
N THR A 219 -11.40 -16.57 8.56
CA THR A 219 -12.20 -15.62 7.76
C THR A 219 -12.29 -16.03 6.30
N TYR A 220 -11.42 -16.92 5.83
CA TYR A 220 -11.46 -17.34 4.43
C TYR A 220 -12.75 -18.13 4.12
N PRO A 221 -13.34 -17.89 2.94
CA PRO A 221 -14.44 -18.73 2.48
C PRO A 221 -14.06 -20.21 2.46
N GLY A 222 -14.97 -21.08 2.84
CA GLY A 222 -14.68 -22.51 2.92
C GLY A 222 -14.28 -23.18 1.60
N TRP A 223 -14.51 -22.52 0.46
CA TRP A 223 -14.09 -22.95 -0.87
C TRP A 223 -12.71 -22.38 -1.26
N PHE A 224 -12.09 -21.50 -0.47
CA PHE A 224 -10.83 -20.84 -0.80
C PHE A 224 -9.69 -21.87 -0.96
N ASN A 225 -9.28 -22.08 -2.18
CA ASN A 225 -8.17 -22.94 -2.57
C ASN A 225 -7.43 -22.32 -3.75
N PRO A 226 -6.52 -21.37 -3.51
CA PRO A 226 -5.87 -20.62 -4.57
C PRO A 226 -4.85 -21.46 -5.32
N ASN A 227 -4.60 -21.11 -6.57
CA ASN A 227 -3.44 -21.56 -7.32
C ASN A 227 -2.18 -20.92 -6.72
N ARG A 228 -1.31 -21.75 -6.17
CA ARG A 228 -0.03 -21.35 -5.60
C ARG A 228 1.00 -21.22 -6.69
N VAL A 229 1.41 -19.98 -6.98
CA VAL A 229 2.34 -19.71 -8.07
C VAL A 229 3.79 -19.78 -7.60
N GLU A 230 4.61 -20.40 -8.42
CA GLU A 230 6.06 -20.44 -8.26
C GLU A 230 6.70 -19.47 -9.27
N TYR A 231 7.68 -18.71 -8.80
CA TYR A 231 8.39 -17.77 -9.64
C TYR A 231 9.42 -18.49 -10.51
N ARG A 232 9.59 -18.01 -11.73
CA ARG A 232 10.59 -18.48 -12.68
C ARG A 232 11.64 -17.40 -12.94
N ASP A 233 12.85 -17.84 -13.24
CA ASP A 233 13.97 -16.94 -13.52
C ASP A 233 13.76 -16.15 -14.83
N ASN A 234 14.33 -14.96 -14.90
CA ASN A 234 14.45 -14.14 -16.12
C ASN A 234 13.12 -13.80 -16.81
N GLN A 235 12.02 -13.65 -16.08
CA GLN A 235 10.74 -13.28 -16.65
C GLN A 235 10.54 -11.77 -16.78
N ILE A 236 11.18 -10.99 -15.91
CA ILE A 236 11.13 -9.53 -15.90
C ILE A 236 12.50 -9.00 -15.47
N ASP A 237 12.96 -7.98 -16.16
CA ASP A 237 14.24 -7.34 -15.86
C ASP A 237 14.27 -6.71 -14.45
N VAL A 238 15.43 -6.70 -13.81
CA VAL A 238 15.70 -6.26 -12.42
C VAL A 238 15.19 -7.22 -11.34
N PHE A 239 14.05 -7.88 -11.53
CA PHE A 239 13.61 -8.93 -10.62
C PHE A 239 14.13 -10.28 -11.12
N ASP A 240 14.95 -10.95 -10.31
CA ASP A 240 15.55 -12.24 -10.67
C ASP A 240 14.49 -13.28 -11.05
N LYS A 241 13.32 -13.18 -10.44
CA LYS A 241 12.22 -14.13 -10.58
C LYS A 241 10.88 -13.41 -10.72
N ALA A 242 10.00 -13.97 -11.54
CA ALA A 242 8.60 -13.57 -11.63
C ALA A 242 7.72 -14.75 -12.06
N TYR A 243 6.40 -14.57 -11.92
CA TYR A 243 5.41 -15.41 -12.55
C TYR A 243 4.67 -14.57 -13.60
N LEU A 244 4.64 -15.06 -14.83
CA LEU A 244 3.97 -14.40 -15.93
C LEU A 244 2.48 -14.74 -15.91
N ILE A 245 1.63 -13.80 -15.49
CA ILE A 245 0.17 -13.95 -15.53
C ILE A 245 -0.29 -13.95 -17.01
N ASN A 246 0.14 -12.93 -17.75
CA ASN A 246 -0.06 -12.83 -19.19
C ASN A 246 1.07 -11.95 -19.79
N LYS A 247 1.00 -11.65 -21.10
CA LYS A 247 2.07 -10.92 -21.81
C LYS A 247 2.40 -9.54 -21.23
N SER A 248 1.52 -8.94 -20.43
CA SER A 248 1.69 -7.60 -19.85
C SER A 248 1.62 -7.58 -18.33
N LEU A 249 1.17 -8.65 -17.67
CA LEU A 249 1.04 -8.73 -16.21
C LEU A 249 2.03 -9.73 -15.64
N PHE A 250 2.86 -9.24 -14.72
CA PHE A 250 3.89 -10.02 -14.02
C PHE A 250 3.64 -9.96 -12.51
N TYR A 251 3.67 -11.10 -11.88
CA TYR A 251 3.61 -11.25 -10.45
C TYR A 251 5.03 -11.43 -9.92
N VAL A 252 5.53 -10.48 -9.14
CA VAL A 252 6.93 -10.41 -8.72
C VAL A 252 7.06 -10.53 -7.19
N PRO A 253 8.08 -11.28 -6.68
CA PRO A 253 8.30 -11.36 -5.25
C PRO A 253 8.81 -10.02 -4.70
N THR A 254 8.15 -9.52 -3.68
CA THR A 254 8.52 -8.29 -2.95
C THR A 254 8.49 -8.54 -1.43
N PRO A 255 9.29 -9.50 -0.94
CA PRO A 255 9.26 -9.92 0.45
C PRO A 255 9.70 -8.80 1.40
N GLY A 256 9.21 -8.88 2.63
CA GLY A 256 9.55 -7.94 3.69
C GLY A 256 8.38 -7.63 4.60
N HIS A 257 7.25 -7.21 4.06
CA HIS A 257 6.00 -7.04 4.80
C HIS A 257 5.51 -8.40 5.33
N THR A 258 5.39 -9.37 4.45
CA THR A 258 5.35 -10.79 4.77
C THR A 258 6.52 -11.52 4.11
N HIS A 259 6.74 -12.80 4.45
CA HIS A 259 7.82 -13.59 3.85
C HIS A 259 7.60 -13.86 2.36
N GLY A 260 6.35 -14.02 1.95
CA GLY A 260 5.97 -14.35 0.58
C GLY A 260 5.25 -13.23 -0.15
N HIS A 261 5.25 -12.00 0.41
CA HIS A 261 4.62 -10.85 -0.22
C HIS A 261 5.05 -10.68 -1.67
N SER A 262 4.11 -10.29 -2.49
CA SER A 262 4.30 -10.11 -3.93
C SER A 262 3.63 -8.83 -4.41
N SER A 263 4.13 -8.30 -5.51
CA SER A 263 3.52 -7.16 -6.20
C SER A 263 3.18 -7.54 -7.64
N ILE A 264 2.38 -6.73 -8.30
CA ILE A 264 2.03 -6.95 -9.69
C ILE A 264 2.60 -5.81 -10.54
N VAL A 265 3.35 -6.15 -11.60
CA VAL A 265 3.84 -5.19 -12.59
C VAL A 265 2.97 -5.30 -13.82
N PHE A 266 2.35 -4.21 -14.22
CA PHE A 266 1.58 -4.10 -15.44
C PHE A 266 2.33 -3.25 -16.45
N LYS A 267 2.79 -3.88 -17.53
CA LYS A 267 3.49 -3.21 -18.62
C LYS A 267 2.50 -2.61 -19.60
N THR A 268 2.61 -1.31 -19.84
CA THR A 268 1.85 -0.60 -20.87
C THR A 268 2.77 -0.14 -21.99
N ASP A 269 2.21 0.50 -23.02
CA ASP A 269 3.01 0.97 -24.14
C ASP A 269 3.90 2.18 -23.78
N GLU A 270 3.53 2.96 -22.74
CA GLU A 270 4.20 4.21 -22.41
C GLU A 270 4.98 4.16 -21.09
N PHE A 271 4.50 3.40 -20.11
CA PHE A 271 5.05 3.30 -18.77
C PHE A 271 4.57 2.01 -18.09
N ASP A 272 5.19 1.66 -16.99
CA ASP A 272 4.77 0.51 -16.19
C ASP A 272 3.99 0.98 -14.95
N ILE A 273 3.06 0.14 -14.49
CA ILE A 273 2.32 0.35 -13.23
C ILE A 273 2.70 -0.76 -12.27
N PHE A 274 3.13 -0.36 -11.08
CA PHE A 274 3.54 -1.25 -10.02
C PHE A 274 2.50 -1.23 -8.90
N PHE A 275 1.61 -2.23 -8.87
CA PHE A 275 0.66 -2.44 -7.78
C PHE A 275 1.40 -3.13 -6.65
N ALA A 276 1.72 -2.35 -5.64
CA ALA A 276 2.74 -2.69 -4.68
C ALA A 276 2.25 -3.53 -3.49
N GLY A 277 0.92 -3.67 -3.33
CA GLY A 277 0.40 -4.23 -2.07
C GLY A 277 0.91 -3.42 -0.88
N ASP A 278 1.42 -4.11 0.12
CA ASP A 278 1.98 -3.55 1.36
C ASP A 278 3.51 -3.51 1.39
N THR A 279 4.15 -3.49 0.22
CA THR A 279 5.61 -3.29 0.14
C THR A 279 6.03 -2.07 0.96
N SER A 280 5.25 -0.98 0.91
CA SER A 280 5.34 0.20 1.77
C SER A 280 3.97 0.83 1.99
N TYR A 281 3.81 1.67 3.02
CA TYR A 281 2.59 2.44 3.21
C TYR A 281 2.42 3.58 2.22
N ASN A 282 3.51 4.13 1.70
CA ASN A 282 3.49 5.20 0.71
C ASN A 282 4.78 5.22 -0.11
N GLN A 283 4.77 5.99 -1.20
CA GLN A 283 5.92 6.15 -2.09
C GLN A 283 7.14 6.76 -1.38
N GLU A 284 6.93 7.69 -0.45
CA GLU A 284 8.00 8.38 0.26
C GLU A 284 8.89 7.41 1.05
N GLN A 285 8.30 6.35 1.62
CA GLN A 285 9.08 5.33 2.32
C GLN A 285 10.08 4.62 1.41
N VAL A 286 9.71 4.35 0.17
CA VAL A 286 10.63 3.74 -0.80
C VAL A 286 11.74 4.72 -1.18
N LEU A 287 11.41 6.00 -1.46
CA LEU A 287 12.36 7.03 -1.84
C LEU A 287 13.36 7.36 -0.73
N THR A 288 12.92 7.36 0.52
CA THR A 288 13.77 7.68 1.68
C THR A 288 14.45 6.47 2.32
N GLY A 289 14.03 5.25 1.94
CA GLY A 289 14.46 4.02 2.60
C GLY A 289 13.85 3.82 3.99
N GLU A 290 12.80 4.58 4.36
CA GLU A 290 12.09 4.43 5.61
C GLU A 290 11.26 3.12 5.58
N LEU A 291 11.44 2.28 6.58
CA LEU A 291 10.75 0.99 6.66
C LEU A 291 9.47 1.06 7.50
N ALA A 292 8.47 0.31 7.10
CA ALA A 292 7.31 0.05 7.93
C ALA A 292 7.70 -0.77 9.17
N GLY A 293 7.10 -0.44 10.33
CA GLY A 293 7.37 -1.16 11.57
C GLY A 293 6.79 -2.57 11.57
N VAL A 294 5.68 -2.77 10.85
CA VAL A 294 4.96 -4.05 10.76
C VAL A 294 5.72 -5.12 9.96
N ASN A 295 6.73 -4.73 9.16
CA ASN A 295 7.46 -5.68 8.32
C ASN A 295 8.07 -6.83 9.13
N VAL A 296 7.88 -8.05 8.64
CA VAL A 296 8.42 -9.26 9.31
C VAL A 296 9.93 -9.41 9.07
N ASP A 297 10.42 -8.91 7.93
CA ASP A 297 11.83 -8.93 7.56
C ASP A 297 12.29 -7.59 7.01
N TYR A 298 12.96 -6.80 7.85
CA TYR A 298 13.45 -5.47 7.49
C TYR A 298 14.57 -5.50 6.46
N GLN A 299 15.38 -6.56 6.44
CA GLN A 299 16.46 -6.69 5.46
C GLN A 299 15.89 -6.97 4.07
N LYS A 300 14.92 -7.89 3.98
CA LYS A 300 14.21 -8.17 2.74
C LYS A 300 13.44 -6.96 2.23
N SER A 301 12.82 -6.17 3.11
CA SER A 301 12.17 -4.92 2.73
C SER A 301 13.14 -3.93 2.07
N LYS A 302 14.36 -3.80 2.60
CA LYS A 302 15.39 -2.94 1.98
C LYS A 302 15.83 -3.45 0.60
N GLU A 303 16.04 -4.76 0.48
CA GLU A 303 16.38 -5.39 -0.80
C GLU A 303 15.27 -5.16 -1.82
N THR A 304 14.00 -5.32 -1.41
CA THR A 304 12.82 -5.04 -2.24
C THR A 304 12.80 -3.57 -2.68
N TYR A 305 13.03 -2.61 -1.76
CA TYR A 305 13.08 -1.18 -2.13
C TYR A 305 14.20 -0.90 -3.13
N THR A 306 15.38 -1.51 -2.94
CA THR A 306 16.50 -1.36 -3.87
C THR A 306 16.16 -1.88 -5.26
N SER A 307 15.54 -3.06 -5.36
CA SER A 307 15.10 -3.62 -6.65
C SER A 307 14.02 -2.77 -7.31
N LEU A 308 13.08 -2.25 -6.52
CA LEU A 308 12.02 -1.37 -7.01
C LEU A 308 12.58 -0.05 -7.56
N LEU A 309 13.50 0.60 -6.85
CA LEU A 309 14.15 1.83 -7.32
C LEU A 309 14.99 1.58 -8.56
N ALA A 310 15.74 0.47 -8.62
CA ALA A 310 16.48 0.06 -9.81
C ALA A 310 15.54 -0.17 -11.00
N TYR A 311 14.37 -0.76 -10.77
CA TYR A 311 13.34 -0.94 -11.80
C TYR A 311 12.81 0.42 -12.30
N ALA A 312 12.44 1.31 -11.37
CA ALA A 312 11.89 2.63 -11.68
C ALA A 312 12.91 3.57 -12.35
N THR A 313 14.21 3.38 -12.10
CA THR A 313 15.29 4.09 -12.80
C THR A 313 15.36 3.69 -14.27
N LYS A 314 15.04 2.42 -14.57
CA LYS A 314 15.11 1.87 -15.94
C LYS A 314 13.81 2.05 -16.71
N TYR A 315 12.68 1.94 -16.03
CA TYR A 315 11.34 2.00 -16.61
C TYR A 315 10.51 3.09 -15.91
N LYS A 316 9.90 3.98 -16.69
CA LYS A 316 8.92 4.93 -16.12
C LYS A 316 7.85 4.14 -15.37
N THR A 317 7.76 4.31 -14.07
CA THR A 317 6.92 3.45 -13.21
C THR A 317 6.01 4.29 -12.33
N ILE A 318 4.70 4.05 -12.38
CA ILE A 318 3.74 4.55 -11.39
C ILE A 318 3.67 3.54 -10.25
N TYR A 319 3.95 3.97 -9.02
CA TYR A 319 3.99 3.12 -7.84
C TYR A 319 2.73 3.28 -6.98
N LEU A 320 2.02 2.18 -6.71
CA LEU A 320 0.69 2.17 -6.11
C LEU A 320 0.62 1.22 -4.89
N PRO A 321 1.02 1.67 -3.70
CA PRO A 321 0.78 0.95 -2.45
C PRO A 321 -0.70 0.92 -2.07
N SER A 322 -1.13 -0.15 -1.38
CA SER A 322 -2.53 -0.34 -1.01
C SER A 322 -3.05 0.67 0.03
N HIS A 323 -2.16 1.26 0.82
CA HIS A 323 -2.54 2.21 1.87
C HIS A 323 -2.03 3.64 1.63
N ASP A 324 -1.63 3.97 0.40
CA ASP A 324 -1.12 5.30 0.08
C ASP A 324 -2.26 6.25 -0.30
N GLU A 325 -2.37 7.33 0.44
CA GLU A 325 -3.34 8.40 0.28
C GLU A 325 -3.28 9.05 -1.12
N ASN A 326 -2.11 9.01 -1.75
CA ASN A 326 -1.85 9.62 -3.06
C ASN A 326 -1.81 8.62 -4.22
N ALA A 327 -2.05 7.33 -4.00
CA ALA A 327 -1.97 6.32 -5.05
C ALA A 327 -2.93 6.61 -6.22
N ALA A 328 -4.19 6.96 -5.91
CA ALA A 328 -5.19 7.31 -6.92
C ALA A 328 -4.80 8.55 -7.75
N ILE A 329 -4.23 9.57 -7.09
CA ILE A 329 -3.74 10.79 -7.74
C ILE A 329 -2.58 10.44 -8.67
N ARG A 330 -1.61 9.64 -8.21
CA ARG A 330 -0.47 9.23 -9.05
C ARG A 330 -0.92 8.44 -10.29
N LEU A 331 -1.87 7.56 -10.14
CA LEU A 331 -2.42 6.83 -11.29
C LEU A 331 -3.09 7.78 -12.28
N LYS A 332 -3.93 8.69 -11.80
CA LYS A 332 -4.70 9.63 -12.64
C LYS A 332 -3.78 10.61 -13.36
N ASP A 333 -2.85 11.21 -12.63
CA ASP A 333 -2.01 12.31 -13.11
C ASP A 333 -0.67 11.81 -13.69
N ARG A 334 -0.46 10.47 -13.73
CA ARG A 334 0.75 9.80 -14.26
C ARG A 334 2.03 10.29 -13.58
N ILE A 335 2.02 10.31 -12.23
CA ILE A 335 3.18 10.69 -11.42
C ILE A 335 4.06 9.46 -11.22
N PHE A 336 5.29 9.52 -11.72
CA PHE A 336 6.22 8.40 -11.71
C PHE A 336 7.06 8.36 -10.43
N LEU A 337 7.47 7.15 -10.04
CA LEU A 337 8.46 6.92 -9.02
C LEU A 337 9.84 7.29 -9.58
N SER A 338 10.35 8.45 -9.21
CA SER A 338 11.69 8.91 -9.60
C SER A 338 12.36 9.60 -8.41
N GLU A 339 13.70 9.48 -8.32
CA GLU A 339 14.48 10.18 -7.29
C GLU A 339 14.59 11.70 -7.57
N ASN A 340 14.10 12.16 -8.73
CA ASN A 340 14.25 13.53 -9.22
C ASN A 340 12.89 14.23 -9.43
N ASN A 341 12.02 14.24 -8.41
CA ASN A 341 10.87 15.13 -8.38
C ASN A 341 11.02 16.17 -7.26
#